data_098171cfbbd8307d679af27a1ba26c56
#
_entry.id   098171cfbbd8307d679af27a1ba26c56
#
_cell.length_a   1.000
_cell.length_b   1.000
_cell.length_c   1.000
_cell.angle_alpha   90.00
_cell.angle_beta   90.00
_cell.angle_gamma   90.00
#
_symmetry.space_group_name_H-M   'P 1'
#
loop_
_entity.id
_entity.type
_entity.pdbx_description
1 polymer ?
#
loop_
_entity_poly.entity_id
_entity_poly.type
_entity_poly.pdbx_seq_one_letter_code
_entity_poly.pdbx_strand_id
1 'polypeptide(L)' 'MTKELSNPLSNRVQKVKPSPTLAITAQAAALRAAGKDVIGLGAGEPDFDTPQHIKDAAIEAINSGFTKYTPVDGTVA' A
#
# COMPACT_ATOMS: atom_id res chain seq x y z
N MET A 1 -9.86 -18.69 32.88
CA MET A 1 -10.70 -18.45 31.70
C MET A 1 -10.46 -17.03 31.19
N THR A 2 -9.98 -16.91 30.00
CA THR A 2 -9.73 -15.60 29.41
C THR A 2 -11.06 -14.95 29.07
N LYS A 3 -11.30 -13.80 29.64
CA LYS A 3 -12.46 -13.00 29.28
C LYS A 3 -12.24 -12.46 27.87
N GLU A 4 -13.18 -12.71 26.99
CA GLU A 4 -13.13 -12.16 25.65
C GLU A 4 -13.18 -10.64 25.72
N LEU A 5 -12.15 -9.99 25.17
CA LEU A 5 -12.11 -8.54 25.14
C LEU A 5 -13.11 -8.03 24.10
N SER A 6 -13.93 -7.05 24.50
CA SER A 6 -14.80 -6.39 23.55
C SER A 6 -13.94 -5.69 22.50
N ASN A 7 -14.35 -5.78 21.23
CA ASN A 7 -13.67 -5.11 20.15
C ASN A 7 -13.68 -3.58 20.38
N PRO A 8 -12.50 -2.93 20.49
CA PRO A 8 -12.42 -1.50 20.76
C PRO A 8 -12.86 -0.62 19.59
N LEU A 9 -13.07 -1.21 18.41
CA LEU A 9 -13.45 -0.46 17.22
C LEU A 9 -14.93 -0.12 17.23
N SER A 10 -15.29 1.02 16.66
CA SER A 10 -16.69 1.43 16.56
C SER A 10 -17.48 0.47 15.68
N ASN A 11 -18.79 0.36 15.94
CA ASN A 11 -19.68 -0.45 15.10
C ASN A 11 -19.68 0.03 13.64
N ARG A 12 -19.51 1.33 13.43
CA ARG A 12 -19.48 1.91 12.10
C ARG A 12 -18.26 1.41 11.30
N VAL A 13 -17.07 1.42 11.89
CA VAL A 13 -15.85 0.95 11.19
C VAL A 13 -15.87 -0.55 10.95
N GLN A 14 -16.50 -1.32 11.84
CA GLN A 14 -16.63 -2.77 11.67
C GLN A 14 -17.53 -3.14 10.48
N LYS A 15 -18.37 -2.23 10.01
CA LYS A 15 -19.21 -2.42 8.81
C LYS A 15 -18.43 -2.19 7.51
N VAL A 16 -17.26 -1.59 7.58
CA VAL A 16 -16.41 -1.38 6.39
C VAL A 16 -15.81 -2.71 5.97
N LYS A 17 -16.06 -3.10 4.73
CA LYS A 17 -15.54 -4.35 4.19
C LYS A 17 -14.06 -4.21 3.85
N PRO A 18 -13.27 -5.28 4.02
CA PRO A 18 -11.88 -5.28 3.54
C PRO A 18 -11.79 -5.03 2.03
N SER A 19 -10.64 -4.53 1.58
CA SER A 19 -10.39 -4.33 0.15
C SER A 19 -10.37 -5.68 -0.59
N PRO A 20 -11.22 -5.90 -1.59
CA PRO A 20 -11.19 -7.13 -2.38
C PRO A 20 -9.86 -7.33 -3.11
N THR A 21 -9.24 -6.24 -3.56
CA THR A 21 -7.95 -6.27 -4.26
C THR A 21 -6.84 -6.81 -3.37
N LEU A 22 -6.76 -6.31 -2.13
CA LEU A 22 -5.76 -6.79 -1.17
C LEU A 22 -6.00 -8.24 -0.79
N ALA A 23 -7.24 -8.65 -0.62
CA ALA A 23 -7.59 -10.03 -0.30
C ALA A 23 -7.19 -11.00 -1.43
N ILE A 24 -7.46 -10.64 -2.68
CA ILE A 24 -7.10 -11.44 -3.85
C ILE A 24 -5.58 -11.54 -4.00
N THR A 25 -4.87 -10.44 -3.80
CA THR A 25 -3.40 -10.41 -3.85
C THR A 25 -2.78 -11.32 -2.79
N ALA A 26 -3.29 -11.27 -1.56
CA ALA A 26 -2.84 -12.13 -0.48
C ALA A 26 -3.13 -13.60 -0.76
N GLN A 27 -4.29 -13.91 -1.31
CA GLN A 27 -4.66 -15.28 -1.68
C GLN A 27 -3.75 -15.84 -2.78
N ALA A 28 -3.46 -15.05 -3.81
CA ALA A 28 -2.52 -15.43 -4.86
C ALA A 28 -1.13 -15.72 -4.31
N ALA A 29 -0.64 -14.87 -3.40
CA ALA A 29 0.65 -15.06 -2.75
C ALA A 29 0.68 -16.36 -1.92
N ALA A 30 -0.37 -16.63 -1.17
CA ALA A 30 -0.48 -17.85 -0.36
C ALA A 30 -0.49 -19.11 -1.24
N LEU A 31 -1.19 -19.07 -2.36
CA LEU A 31 -1.24 -20.20 -3.30
C LEU A 31 0.14 -20.46 -3.96
N ARG A 32 0.86 -19.41 -4.32
CA ARG A 32 2.23 -19.54 -4.84
C ARG A 32 3.17 -20.13 -3.76
N ALA A 33 3.06 -19.65 -2.53
CA ALA A 33 3.84 -20.19 -1.42
C ALA A 33 3.56 -21.68 -1.16
N ALA A 34 2.35 -22.14 -1.47
CA ALA A 34 1.96 -23.56 -1.39
C ALA A 34 2.42 -24.37 -2.60
N GLY A 35 3.20 -23.79 -3.52
CA GLY A 35 3.74 -24.48 -4.69
C GLY A 35 2.84 -24.50 -5.91
N LYS A 36 1.74 -23.77 -5.91
CA LYS A 36 0.85 -23.70 -7.06
C LYS A 36 1.33 -22.65 -8.07
N ASP A 37 1.19 -22.99 -9.36
CA ASP A 37 1.48 -22.08 -10.46
C ASP A 37 0.29 -21.14 -10.67
N VAL A 38 0.39 -19.94 -10.11
CA VAL A 38 -0.71 -18.95 -10.14
C VAL A 38 -0.29 -17.75 -10.96
N ILE A 39 -1.10 -17.40 -11.94
CA ILE A 39 -0.98 -16.19 -12.73
C ILE A 39 -1.86 -15.12 -12.06
N GLY A 40 -1.23 -14.04 -11.56
CA GLY A 40 -1.93 -12.96 -10.87
C GLY A 40 -2.44 -11.88 -11.81
N LEU A 41 -3.75 -11.74 -11.89
CA LEU A 41 -4.41 -10.67 -12.65
C LEU A 41 -5.21 -9.74 -11.73
N GLY A 42 -4.97 -9.83 -10.40
CA GLY A 42 -5.74 -9.09 -9.39
C GLY A 42 -5.30 -7.66 -9.19
N ALA A 43 -4.06 -7.34 -9.53
CA ALA A 43 -3.51 -5.98 -9.43
C ALA A 43 -2.58 -5.73 -10.61
N GLY A 44 -2.48 -4.47 -10.99
CA GLY A 44 -1.60 -4.08 -12.08
C GLY A 44 -0.70 -2.91 -11.68
N GLU A 45 0.48 -2.90 -12.26
CA GLU A 45 1.43 -1.81 -12.15
C GLU A 45 2.16 -1.65 -13.48
N PRO A 46 2.73 -0.48 -13.77
CA PRO A 46 3.53 -0.31 -14.97
C PRO A 46 4.71 -1.30 -14.98
N ASP A 47 4.96 -1.91 -16.13
CA ASP A 47 6.09 -2.84 -16.30
C ASP A 47 7.43 -2.13 -16.31
N PHE A 48 7.44 -0.86 -16.73
CA PHE A 48 8.63 -0.04 -16.77
C PHE A 48 8.86 0.63 -15.42
N ASP A 49 10.11 0.73 -15.03
CA ASP A 49 10.53 1.47 -13.86
C ASP A 49 10.29 2.99 -14.06
N THR A 50 10.24 3.73 -12.96
CA THR A 50 10.17 5.20 -13.00
C THR A 50 11.34 5.76 -13.81
N PRO A 51 11.10 6.73 -14.72
CA PRO A 51 12.19 7.34 -15.47
C PRO A 51 13.30 7.86 -14.58
N GLN A 52 14.54 7.71 -15.01
CA GLN A 52 15.72 8.00 -14.19
C GLN A 52 15.76 9.45 -13.70
N HIS A 53 15.40 10.40 -14.56
CA HIS A 53 15.40 11.81 -14.17
C HIS A 53 14.42 12.13 -13.02
N ILE A 54 13.31 11.39 -12.94
CA ILE A 54 12.35 11.53 -11.86
C ILE A 54 12.91 10.94 -10.57
N LYS A 55 13.54 9.77 -10.65
CA LYS A 55 14.20 9.15 -9.48
C LYS A 55 15.30 10.05 -8.95
N ASP A 56 16.11 10.60 -9.82
CA ASP A 56 17.22 11.49 -9.45
C ASP A 56 16.71 12.75 -8.75
N ALA A 57 15.64 13.36 -9.26
CA ALA A 57 15.01 14.53 -8.63
C ALA A 57 14.50 14.21 -7.22
N ALA A 58 13.91 13.04 -7.02
CA ALA A 58 13.45 12.61 -5.70
C ALA A 58 14.62 12.39 -4.73
N ILE A 59 15.69 11.76 -5.19
CA ILE A 59 16.90 11.54 -4.39
C ILE A 59 17.53 12.87 -3.99
N GLU A 60 17.65 13.80 -4.92
CA GLU A 60 18.19 15.14 -4.66
C GLU A 60 17.34 15.90 -3.63
N ALA A 61 16.02 15.83 -3.76
CA ALA A 61 15.11 16.44 -2.80
C ALA A 61 15.31 15.90 -1.38
N ILE A 62 15.46 14.57 -1.26
CA ILE A 62 15.74 13.93 0.03
C ILE A 62 17.08 14.40 0.58
N ASN A 63 18.14 14.36 -0.23
CA ASN A 63 19.48 14.73 0.20
C ASN A 63 19.60 16.21 0.57
N SER A 64 18.84 17.08 -0.07
CA SER A 64 18.80 18.52 0.25
C SER A 64 17.94 18.86 1.47
N GLY A 65 17.31 17.89 2.08
CA GLY A 65 16.49 18.08 3.28
C GLY A 65 15.08 18.52 3.03
N PHE A 66 14.57 18.35 1.82
CA PHE A 66 13.16 18.63 1.50
C PHE A 66 12.26 17.51 2.05
N THR A 67 12.18 17.47 3.39
CA THR A 67 11.56 16.35 4.14
C THR A 67 10.54 16.81 5.18
N LYS A 68 10.14 18.07 5.14
CA LYS A 68 9.20 18.67 6.09
C LYS A 68 7.84 18.89 5.46
N TYR A 69 6.87 19.23 6.29
CA TYR A 69 5.52 19.49 5.83
C TYR A 69 5.47 20.67 4.85
N THR A 70 4.59 20.53 3.88
CA THR A 70 4.20 21.60 2.96
C THR A 70 2.84 22.16 3.37
N PRO A 71 2.40 23.29 2.80
CA PRO A 71 0.99 23.65 2.85
C PRO A 71 0.11 22.51 2.32
N VAL A 72 -1.16 22.50 2.72
CA VAL A 72 -2.12 21.45 2.34
C VAL A 72 -2.22 21.30 0.82
N ASP A 73 -2.12 22.40 0.09
CA ASP A 73 -2.21 22.44 -1.37
C ASP A 73 -0.90 22.02 -2.07
N GLY A 74 0.14 21.69 -1.30
CA GLY A 74 1.46 21.43 -1.84
C GLY A 74 2.36 22.66 -1.83
N THR A 75 3.53 22.54 -2.46
CA THR A 75 4.49 23.64 -2.55
C THR A 75 4.04 24.70 -3.55
N VAL A 76 4.43 25.97 -3.28
CA VAL A 76 4.32 27.02 -4.29
C VAL A 76 5.38 26.77 -5.35
N ALA A 77 4.99 26.79 -6.62
CA ALA A 77 5.89 26.54 -7.73
C ALA A 77 6.86 27.70 -7.95
#